data_8830c0ae46522ad9419759db21b794b6
#
_entry.id   8830c0ae46522ad9419759db21b794b6
#
_cell.length_a   1.000
_cell.length_b   1.000
_cell.length_c   1.000
_cell.angle_alpha   90.00
_cell.angle_beta   90.00
_cell.angle_gamma   90.00
#
_symmetry.space_group_name_H-M   'P 1'
#
loop_
_entity.id
_entity.type
_entity.pdbx_description
1 polymer ?
#
loop_
_entity_poly.entity_id
_entity_poly.type
_entity_poly.pdbx_seq_one_letter_code
_entity_poly.pdbx_strand_id
1 'polypeptide(L)'
;RDLVEIAISMEKVKKRKDVYAQAQKLAEDKVLDALVGKKASLATRESFRKRLRNGDLDDNEIEIAVSDTGSNNTSFEIPGMPGANVGMINIGEMLGKSMGAKEKKKKMSVKESHEILINDESDKLIEQDKIIKSAKASTENNGIVFLDEIDKISGRTDRVGGDVSREGVQR
;
A
#
# COMPACT_ATOMS: atom_id res chain seq x y z
N ARG A 1 -15.24 -10.71 4.10
CA ARG A 1 -14.42 -9.49 4.14
C ARG A 1 -12.94 -9.85 4.10
N ASP A 2 -12.46 -10.66 5.03
CA ASP A 2 -11.03 -10.99 5.18
C ASP A 2 -10.43 -11.71 3.96
N LEU A 3 -11.18 -12.63 3.34
CA LEU A 3 -10.77 -13.32 2.11
C LEU A 3 -10.50 -12.35 0.95
N VAL A 4 -11.32 -11.33 0.80
CA VAL A 4 -11.14 -10.32 -0.27
C VAL A 4 -9.93 -9.43 0.05
N GLU A 5 -9.70 -9.08 1.32
CA GLU A 5 -8.53 -8.30 1.73
C GLU A 5 -7.22 -9.08 1.50
N ILE A 6 -7.21 -10.38 1.79
CA ILE A 6 -6.08 -11.27 1.47
C ILE A 6 -5.86 -11.32 -0.05
N ALA A 7 -6.92 -11.51 -0.83
CA ALA A 7 -6.83 -11.55 -2.29
C ALA A 7 -6.32 -10.22 -2.88
N ILE A 8 -6.74 -9.07 -2.34
CA ILE A 8 -6.23 -7.75 -2.71
C ILE A 8 -4.72 -7.67 -2.44
N SER A 9 -4.27 -8.12 -1.28
CA SER A 9 -2.83 -8.13 -0.94
C SER A 9 -2.03 -9.02 -1.88
N MET A 10 -2.52 -10.21 -2.21
CA MET A 10 -1.88 -11.12 -3.16
C MET A 10 -1.81 -10.53 -4.57
N GLU A 11 -2.88 -9.93 -5.06
CA GLU A 11 -2.91 -9.29 -6.39
C GLU A 11 -1.99 -8.05 -6.44
N LYS A 12 -1.89 -7.27 -5.35
CA LYS A 12 -0.91 -6.18 -5.24
C LYS A 12 0.51 -6.67 -5.38
N VAL A 13 0.88 -7.73 -4.65
CA VAL A 13 2.24 -8.33 -4.72
C VAL A 13 2.55 -8.82 -6.13
N LYS A 14 1.59 -9.46 -6.79
CA LYS A 14 1.73 -9.93 -8.17
C LYS A 14 1.92 -8.76 -9.13
N LYS A 15 1.08 -7.75 -9.05
CA LYS A 15 1.16 -6.56 -9.92
C LYS A 15 2.41 -5.72 -9.68
N ARG A 16 2.91 -5.64 -8.45
CA ARG A 16 4.20 -4.99 -8.18
C ARG A 16 5.36 -5.63 -8.96
N LYS A 17 5.38 -6.96 -9.10
CA LYS A 17 6.39 -7.65 -9.91
C LYS A 17 6.30 -7.24 -11.38
N ASP A 18 5.08 -7.10 -11.93
CA ASP A 18 4.86 -6.73 -13.32
C ASP A 18 5.37 -5.30 -13.63
N VAL A 19 5.20 -4.37 -12.68
CA VAL A 19 5.59 -2.96 -12.86
C VAL A 19 6.98 -2.63 -12.33
N TYR A 20 7.66 -3.57 -11.66
CA TYR A 20 8.92 -3.32 -10.95
C TYR A 20 10.01 -2.71 -11.85
N ALA A 21 10.23 -3.26 -13.04
CA ALA A 21 11.25 -2.76 -13.96
C ALA A 21 10.96 -1.33 -14.43
N GLN A 22 9.69 -0.98 -14.61
CA GLN A 22 9.28 0.39 -14.97
C GLN A 22 9.43 1.32 -13.77
N ALA A 23 9.01 0.89 -12.57
CA ALA A 23 9.16 1.65 -11.35
C ALA A 23 10.63 1.92 -11.02
N GLN A 24 11.50 0.92 -11.19
CA GLN A 24 12.95 1.08 -11.02
C GLN A 24 13.54 2.15 -11.95
N LYS A 25 13.13 2.15 -13.21
CA LYS A 25 13.58 3.19 -14.17
C LYS A 25 13.12 4.59 -13.76
N LEU A 26 11.86 4.72 -13.33
CA LEU A 26 11.32 6.00 -12.87
C LEU A 26 12.00 6.48 -11.58
N ALA A 27 12.28 5.56 -10.65
CA ALA A 27 13.02 5.85 -9.43
C ALA A 27 14.46 6.34 -9.74
N GLU A 28 15.16 5.64 -10.64
CA GLU A 28 16.50 6.05 -11.11
C GLU A 28 16.48 7.46 -11.70
N ASP A 29 15.50 7.78 -12.56
CA ASP A 29 15.36 9.10 -13.14
C ASP A 29 15.10 10.19 -12.08
N LYS A 30 14.32 9.91 -11.03
CA LYS A 30 14.08 10.82 -9.90
C LYS A 30 15.35 11.06 -9.06
N VAL A 31 16.14 10.02 -8.82
CA VAL A 31 17.43 10.15 -8.13
C VAL A 31 18.38 11.03 -8.97
N LEU A 32 18.44 10.83 -10.28
CA LEU A 32 19.21 11.66 -11.18
C LEU A 32 18.75 13.12 -11.17
N ASP A 33 17.42 13.34 -11.16
CA ASP A 33 16.87 14.69 -11.04
C ASP A 33 17.27 15.39 -9.73
N ALA A 34 17.35 14.63 -8.63
CA ALA A 34 17.81 15.17 -7.34
C ALA A 34 19.31 15.46 -7.32
N LEU A 35 20.14 14.63 -7.98
CA LEU A 35 21.59 14.77 -8.01
C LEU A 35 22.08 15.87 -8.95
N VAL A 36 21.55 15.95 -10.17
CA VAL A 36 22.06 16.83 -11.22
C VAL A 36 21.06 17.86 -11.74
N GLY A 37 19.81 17.76 -11.25
CA GLY A 37 18.71 18.64 -11.66
C GLY A 37 18.02 18.19 -12.96
N LYS A 38 16.76 18.58 -13.09
CA LYS A 38 15.90 18.22 -14.25
C LYS A 38 16.42 18.74 -15.60
N LYS A 39 17.20 19.82 -15.59
CA LYS A 39 17.72 20.48 -16.79
C LYS A 39 19.13 20.04 -17.18
N ALA A 40 19.70 19.03 -16.51
CA ALA A 40 21.02 18.51 -16.82
C ALA A 40 21.09 17.94 -18.25
N SER A 41 22.25 18.08 -18.90
CA SER A 41 22.45 17.54 -20.24
C SER A 41 22.34 16.02 -20.26
N LEU A 42 22.00 15.43 -21.41
CA LEU A 42 21.94 13.99 -21.58
C LEU A 42 23.28 13.32 -21.23
N ALA A 43 24.40 13.91 -21.64
CA ALA A 43 25.72 13.42 -21.34
C ALA A 43 26.01 13.38 -19.81
N THR A 44 25.62 14.45 -19.10
CA THR A 44 25.75 14.51 -17.65
C THR A 44 24.87 13.43 -16.99
N ARG A 45 23.61 13.31 -17.39
CA ARG A 45 22.69 12.32 -16.83
C ARG A 45 23.20 10.89 -17.05
N GLU A 46 23.73 10.57 -18.24
CA GLU A 46 24.30 9.25 -18.54
C GLU A 46 25.56 8.96 -17.69
N SER A 47 26.44 9.95 -17.51
CA SER A 47 27.60 9.80 -16.64
C SER A 47 27.21 9.49 -15.20
N PHE A 48 26.23 10.24 -14.65
CA PHE A 48 25.74 10.03 -13.29
C PHE A 48 24.95 8.72 -13.16
N ARG A 49 24.22 8.31 -14.19
CA ARG A 49 23.52 7.02 -14.25
C ARG A 49 24.49 5.84 -14.12
N LYS A 50 25.63 5.89 -14.82
CA LYS A 50 26.66 4.87 -14.72
C LYS A 50 27.24 4.81 -13.29
N ARG A 51 27.55 5.94 -12.70
CA ARG A 51 28.07 6.02 -11.32
C ARG A 51 27.04 5.53 -10.29
N LEU A 52 25.77 5.88 -10.49
CA LEU A 52 24.68 5.42 -9.65
C LEU A 52 24.56 3.89 -9.67
N ARG A 53 24.61 3.29 -10.86
CA ARG A 53 24.54 1.82 -11.03
C ARG A 53 25.77 1.09 -10.50
N ASN A 54 26.91 1.76 -10.45
CA ASN A 54 28.14 1.23 -9.84
C ASN A 54 28.15 1.34 -8.29
N GLY A 55 27.20 2.09 -7.69
CA GLY A 55 27.19 2.36 -6.25
C GLY A 55 28.09 3.50 -5.79
N ASP A 56 28.74 4.20 -6.74
CA ASP A 56 29.69 5.29 -6.42
C ASP A 56 29.02 6.50 -5.72
N LEU A 57 27.69 6.56 -5.73
CA LEU A 57 26.90 7.67 -5.21
C LEU A 57 26.01 7.28 -4.03
N ASP A 58 26.11 6.05 -3.52
CA ASP A 58 25.22 5.48 -2.51
C ASP A 58 25.13 6.31 -1.24
N ASP A 59 26.26 6.87 -0.79
CA ASP A 59 26.38 7.65 0.45
C ASP A 59 26.03 9.14 0.27
N ASN A 60 25.78 9.58 -0.98
CA ASN A 60 25.42 10.98 -1.23
C ASN A 60 24.03 11.27 -0.65
N GLU A 61 23.89 12.40 0.04
CA GLU A 61 22.60 12.88 0.50
C GLU A 61 21.83 13.58 -0.63
N ILE A 62 20.58 13.21 -0.81
CA ILE A 62 19.66 13.85 -1.74
C ILE A 62 18.34 14.20 -1.05
N GLU A 63 17.67 15.22 -1.58
CA GLU A 63 16.32 15.60 -1.17
C GLU A 63 15.32 15.08 -2.19
N ILE A 64 14.46 14.16 -1.78
CA ILE A 64 13.41 13.57 -2.63
C ILE A 64 12.03 13.93 -2.12
N ALA A 65 11.10 14.10 -3.06
CA ALA A 65 9.69 14.22 -2.76
C ALA A 65 9.07 12.81 -2.80
N VAL A 66 8.52 12.37 -1.68
CA VAL A 66 7.79 11.09 -1.56
C VAL A 66 6.35 11.35 -1.19
N SER A 67 5.47 10.52 -1.72
CA SER A 67 4.05 10.55 -1.35
C SER A 67 3.90 10.22 0.14
N ASP A 68 3.22 11.08 0.89
CA ASP A 68 2.91 10.80 2.29
C ASP A 68 1.80 9.72 2.35
N THR A 69 2.17 8.48 2.19
CA THR A 69 1.27 7.32 2.37
C THR A 69 1.07 7.04 3.84
N GLY A 70 0.70 8.07 4.62
CA GLY A 70 0.09 7.97 5.94
C GLY A 70 0.59 6.86 6.91
N SER A 71 1.90 6.54 6.89
CA SER A 71 2.52 5.63 7.85
C SER A 71 2.78 6.29 9.21
N ASN A 72 2.12 7.41 9.49
CA ASN A 72 2.10 7.95 10.83
C ASN A 72 0.92 7.29 11.57
N ASN A 73 1.21 6.28 12.38
CA ASN A 73 0.44 5.89 13.55
C ASN A 73 0.37 7.08 14.53
N THR A 74 -0.22 8.17 14.13
CA THR A 74 -0.70 9.18 15.06
C THR A 74 -2.04 8.68 15.57
N SER A 75 -2.00 7.94 16.68
CA SER A 75 -3.15 7.76 17.56
C SER A 75 -3.55 9.17 18.01
N PHE A 76 -4.62 9.69 17.42
CA PHE A 76 -5.25 10.91 17.91
C PHE A 76 -6.03 10.52 19.17
N GLU A 77 -5.44 10.80 20.33
CA GLU A 77 -6.19 10.83 21.58
C GLU A 77 -7.10 12.05 21.52
N ILE A 78 -8.41 11.80 21.50
CA ILE A 78 -9.39 12.87 21.63
C ILE A 78 -9.35 13.35 23.09
N PRO A 79 -8.95 14.61 23.38
CA PRO A 79 -8.92 15.11 24.74
C PRO A 79 -10.35 15.06 25.32
N GLY A 80 -10.56 14.23 26.35
CA GLY A 80 -11.82 14.15 27.06
C GLY A 80 -12.56 12.81 27.04
N MET A 81 -12.06 11.79 26.33
CA MET A 81 -12.63 10.43 26.34
C MET A 81 -11.55 9.36 26.59
N PRO A 82 -11.15 9.10 27.83
CA PRO A 82 -10.23 8.02 28.14
C PRO A 82 -10.92 6.67 27.89
N GLY A 83 -10.39 5.88 26.92
CA GLY A 83 -10.84 4.52 26.65
C GLY A 83 -11.63 4.29 25.35
N ALA A 84 -11.90 5.30 24.55
CA ALA A 84 -12.47 5.12 23.22
C ALA A 84 -11.36 4.73 22.23
N ASN A 85 -11.04 3.44 22.12
CA ASN A 85 -10.35 2.87 20.97
C ASN A 85 -11.28 2.96 19.76
N VAL A 86 -11.40 4.15 19.18
CA VAL A 86 -12.06 4.32 17.89
C VAL A 86 -11.09 3.67 16.89
N GLY A 87 -11.51 2.53 16.34
CA GLY A 87 -10.75 1.78 15.39
C GLY A 87 -10.14 2.70 14.33
N MET A 88 -8.88 2.48 14.00
CA MET A 88 -8.05 3.28 13.08
C MET A 88 -8.81 3.62 11.80
N ILE A 89 -9.57 4.70 11.81
CA ILE A 89 -10.04 5.34 10.59
C ILE A 89 -8.84 6.15 10.11
N ASN A 90 -8.21 5.67 9.05
CA ASN A 90 -7.10 6.34 8.41
C ASN A 90 -7.63 7.61 7.71
N ILE A 91 -7.90 8.65 8.51
CA ILE A 91 -8.42 9.95 8.03
C ILE A 91 -7.47 10.54 6.99
N GLY A 92 -6.16 10.23 7.09
CA GLY A 92 -5.16 10.59 6.09
C GLY A 92 -5.43 9.95 4.72
N GLU A 93 -5.87 8.70 4.66
CA GLU A 93 -6.24 8.01 3.42
C GLU A 93 -7.54 8.59 2.80
N MET A 94 -8.46 8.98 3.64
CA MET A 94 -9.75 9.53 3.19
C MET A 94 -9.62 11.00 2.71
N LEU A 95 -8.78 11.81 3.37
CA LEU A 95 -8.47 13.19 2.93
C LEU A 95 -7.45 13.23 1.79
N GLY A 96 -6.47 12.32 1.74
CA GLY A 96 -5.44 12.28 0.71
C GLY A 96 -5.99 12.02 -0.69
N LYS A 97 -7.06 11.26 -0.82
CA LYS A 97 -7.77 11.04 -2.09
C LYS A 97 -8.50 12.28 -2.61
N SER A 98 -8.86 13.21 -1.73
CA SER A 98 -9.63 14.41 -2.11
C SER A 98 -8.77 15.67 -2.35
N MET A 99 -7.55 15.74 -1.80
CA MET A 99 -6.70 16.94 -1.84
C MET A 99 -5.35 16.76 -2.57
N GLY A 100 -5.13 15.65 -3.29
CA GLY A 100 -3.83 15.34 -3.89
C GLY A 100 -2.81 14.97 -2.80
N ALA A 101 -2.14 13.85 -2.96
CA ALA A 101 -1.12 13.39 -2.00
C ALA A 101 -0.10 14.51 -1.75
N LYS A 102 -0.02 15.03 -0.54
CA LYS A 102 1.00 16.03 -0.17
C LYS A 102 2.37 15.34 -0.27
N GLU A 103 3.16 15.78 -1.22
CA GLU A 103 4.56 15.37 -1.30
C GLU A 103 5.32 15.99 -0.13
N LYS A 104 5.97 15.15 0.68
CA LYS A 104 6.91 15.60 1.70
C LYS A 104 8.33 15.46 1.17
N LYS A 105 9.09 16.53 1.27
CA LYS A 105 10.53 16.51 0.99
C LYS A 105 11.25 15.86 2.16
N LYS A 106 12.04 14.84 1.88
CA LYS A 106 12.83 14.10 2.85
C LYS A 106 14.28 14.02 2.37
N LYS A 107 15.21 14.33 3.28
CA LYS A 107 16.66 14.14 3.02
C LYS A 107 17.05 12.74 3.45
N MET A 108 17.76 12.04 2.59
CA MET A 108 18.27 10.69 2.86
C MET A 108 19.40 10.34 1.89
N SER A 109 20.09 9.24 2.13
CA SER A 109 21.12 8.76 1.21
C SER A 109 20.50 8.25 -0.10
N VAL A 110 21.28 8.27 -1.18
CA VAL A 110 20.87 7.72 -2.49
C VAL A 110 20.45 6.27 -2.34
N LYS A 111 21.20 5.47 -1.58
CA LYS A 111 20.90 4.07 -1.34
C LYS A 111 19.52 3.86 -0.70
N GLU A 112 19.22 4.59 0.39
CA GLU A 112 17.93 4.51 1.07
C GLU A 112 16.78 5.02 0.18
N SER A 113 17.05 6.07 -0.60
CA SER A 113 16.03 6.67 -1.47
C SER A 113 15.56 5.74 -2.57
N HIS A 114 16.43 4.83 -3.02
CA HIS A 114 16.16 3.94 -4.15
C HIS A 114 14.98 3.00 -3.87
N GLU A 115 14.99 2.32 -2.72
CA GLU A 115 13.88 1.41 -2.33
C GLU A 115 12.56 2.17 -2.11
N ILE A 116 12.64 3.33 -1.45
CA ILE A 116 11.47 4.16 -1.18
C ILE A 116 10.84 4.64 -2.48
N LEU A 117 11.65 5.12 -3.43
CA LEU A 117 11.18 5.60 -4.72
C LEU A 117 10.62 4.48 -5.60
N ILE A 118 11.24 3.29 -5.60
CA ILE A 118 10.71 2.13 -6.34
C ILE A 118 9.33 1.76 -5.80
N ASN A 119 9.14 1.73 -4.48
CA ASN A 119 7.85 1.44 -3.89
C ASN A 119 6.81 2.51 -4.23
N ASP A 120 7.16 3.80 -4.11
CA ASP A 120 6.29 4.94 -4.44
C ASP A 120 5.87 4.92 -5.93
N GLU A 121 6.82 4.68 -6.83
CA GLU A 121 6.52 4.58 -8.26
C GLU A 121 5.71 3.31 -8.61
N SER A 122 6.00 2.18 -7.95
CA SER A 122 5.21 0.96 -8.13
C SER A 122 3.76 1.19 -7.72
N ASP A 123 3.52 1.84 -6.58
CA ASP A 123 2.17 2.11 -6.09
C ASP A 123 1.41 3.09 -7.01
N LYS A 124 2.12 4.05 -7.66
CA LYS A 124 1.54 4.95 -8.66
C LYS A 124 1.19 4.25 -9.97
N LEU A 125 2.00 3.27 -10.39
CA LEU A 125 1.78 2.48 -11.61
C LEU A 125 0.65 1.46 -11.46
N ILE A 126 0.30 1.10 -10.22
CA ILE A 126 -0.72 0.13 -9.92
C ILE A 126 -2.10 0.81 -9.90
N GLU A 127 -2.97 0.42 -10.82
CA GLU A 127 -4.37 0.86 -10.83
C GLU A 127 -5.18 0.11 -9.78
N GLN A 128 -5.53 0.78 -8.69
CA GLN A 128 -6.23 0.18 -7.54
C GLN A 128 -7.55 -0.50 -7.93
N ASP A 129 -8.31 0.11 -8.83
CA ASP A 129 -9.60 -0.44 -9.29
C ASP A 129 -9.43 -1.76 -10.03
N LYS A 130 -8.36 -1.91 -10.81
CA LYS A 130 -8.05 -3.17 -11.49
C LYS A 130 -7.66 -4.26 -10.49
N ILE A 131 -6.95 -3.91 -9.42
CA ILE A 131 -6.60 -4.86 -8.36
C ILE A 131 -7.86 -5.35 -7.64
N ILE A 132 -8.73 -4.44 -7.22
CA ILE A 132 -9.96 -4.79 -6.51
C ILE A 132 -10.83 -5.72 -7.37
N LYS A 133 -10.97 -5.39 -8.66
CA LYS A 133 -11.72 -6.22 -9.61
C LYS A 133 -11.10 -7.60 -9.80
N SER A 134 -9.77 -7.68 -9.93
CA SER A 134 -9.04 -8.95 -10.06
C SER A 134 -9.12 -9.78 -8.79
N ALA A 135 -8.96 -9.15 -7.62
CA ALA A 135 -9.04 -9.81 -6.32
C ALA A 135 -10.44 -10.39 -6.07
N LYS A 136 -11.49 -9.64 -6.40
CA LYS A 136 -12.87 -10.11 -6.32
C LYS A 136 -13.09 -11.34 -7.19
N ALA A 137 -12.70 -11.27 -8.46
CA ALA A 137 -12.80 -12.39 -9.38
C ALA A 137 -11.98 -13.62 -8.92
N SER A 138 -10.78 -13.40 -8.36
CA SER A 138 -9.94 -14.47 -7.80
C SER A 138 -10.60 -15.13 -6.59
N THR A 139 -11.19 -14.33 -5.71
CA THR A 139 -11.92 -14.85 -4.53
C THR A 139 -13.15 -15.67 -4.94
N GLU A 140 -13.92 -15.19 -5.92
CA GLU A 140 -15.13 -15.85 -6.41
C GLU A 140 -14.83 -17.18 -7.12
N ASN A 141 -13.74 -17.26 -7.88
CA ASN A 141 -13.44 -18.43 -8.72
C ASN A 141 -12.48 -19.43 -8.05
N ASN A 142 -11.61 -18.97 -7.13
CA ASN A 142 -10.55 -19.79 -6.55
C ASN A 142 -10.58 -19.81 -5.02
N GLY A 143 -11.48 -19.05 -4.39
CA GLY A 143 -11.61 -19.01 -2.93
C GLY A 143 -12.22 -20.31 -2.40
N ILE A 144 -11.70 -20.80 -1.26
CA ILE A 144 -12.26 -21.94 -0.54
C ILE A 144 -12.68 -21.43 0.83
N VAL A 145 -13.94 -21.70 1.20
CA VAL A 145 -14.50 -21.34 2.50
C VAL A 145 -14.92 -22.61 3.22
N PHE A 146 -14.41 -22.80 4.42
CA PHE A 146 -14.85 -23.85 5.31
C PHE A 146 -15.94 -23.30 6.23
N LEU A 147 -17.13 -23.89 6.16
CA LEU A 147 -18.22 -23.57 7.06
C LEU A 147 -18.35 -24.67 8.11
N ASP A 148 -18.10 -24.33 9.36
CA ASP A 148 -18.34 -25.20 10.49
C ASP A 148 -19.73 -24.90 11.08
N GLU A 149 -20.30 -25.90 11.80
CA GLU A 149 -21.59 -25.78 12.50
C GLU A 149 -22.77 -25.32 11.63
N ILE A 150 -22.80 -25.67 10.35
CA ILE A 150 -23.85 -25.29 9.42
C ILE A 150 -25.25 -25.80 9.83
N ASP A 151 -25.30 -26.90 10.61
CA ASP A 151 -26.50 -27.45 11.20
C ASP A 151 -27.18 -26.46 12.18
N LYS A 152 -26.41 -25.61 12.86
CA LYS A 152 -26.93 -24.58 13.75
C LYS A 152 -27.64 -23.46 12.98
N ILE A 153 -27.28 -23.24 11.73
CA ILE A 153 -27.89 -22.22 10.84
C ILE A 153 -29.16 -22.81 10.20
N SER A 154 -29.13 -24.10 9.84
CA SER A 154 -30.23 -24.76 9.12
C SER A 154 -31.32 -25.34 10.01
N GLY A 155 -31.12 -25.33 11.34
CA GLY A 155 -32.07 -25.85 12.31
C GLY A 155 -33.43 -25.15 12.20
N ARG A 156 -34.47 -25.91 11.86
CA ARG A 156 -35.88 -25.48 11.75
C ARG A 156 -36.33 -24.83 13.06
N THR A 157 -37.12 -23.78 12.91
CA THR A 157 -37.74 -22.92 13.94
C THR A 157 -38.73 -23.64 14.88
N ASP A 158 -38.84 -24.96 14.85
CA ASP A 158 -39.89 -25.72 15.54
C ASP A 158 -39.50 -26.32 16.89
N ARG A 159 -38.36 -25.92 17.49
CA ARG A 159 -38.05 -26.28 18.87
C ARG A 159 -37.99 -25.05 19.76
N VAL A 160 -39.09 -24.83 20.46
CA VAL A 160 -39.19 -23.98 21.65
C VAL A 160 -38.26 -24.60 22.72
N GLY A 161 -37.10 -24.00 22.93
CA GLY A 161 -36.20 -24.40 24.02
C GLY A 161 -34.74 -24.10 23.73
N GLY A 162 -34.22 -23.03 24.31
CA GLY A 162 -32.80 -22.76 24.44
C GLY A 162 -32.17 -22.00 23.28
N ASP A 163 -32.20 -20.73 23.38
CA ASP A 163 -31.48 -19.77 22.55
C ASP A 163 -29.96 -20.02 22.61
N VAL A 164 -29.45 -20.83 21.71
CA VAL A 164 -28.00 -20.83 21.43
C VAL A 164 -27.80 -19.76 20.36
N SER A 165 -27.18 -18.68 20.74
CA SER A 165 -27.05 -17.44 19.97
C SER A 165 -26.61 -17.69 18.51
N ARG A 166 -27.48 -17.35 17.58
CA ARG A 166 -27.20 -17.28 16.13
C ARG A 166 -26.11 -16.24 15.78
N GLU A 167 -25.71 -15.41 16.75
CA GLU A 167 -24.74 -14.33 16.56
C GLU A 167 -23.27 -14.81 16.48
N GLY A 168 -22.98 -16.06 16.91
CA GLY A 168 -21.59 -16.56 16.92
C GLY A 168 -21.04 -16.99 15.55
N VAL A 169 -21.89 -17.26 14.56
CA VAL A 169 -21.50 -17.82 13.26
C VAL A 169 -21.23 -16.76 12.19
N GLN A 170 -21.56 -15.49 12.44
CA GLN A 170 -21.38 -14.37 11.51
C GLN A 170 -20.28 -13.38 11.87
N ARG A 171 -19.32 -13.74 12.72
CA ARG A 171 -18.15 -12.89 13.00
C ARG A 171 -16.99 -13.19 12.10
#